data_20074b15f4a9893a27b05ad82b7d0b54
#
_entry.id   20074b15f4a9893a27b05ad82b7d0b54
#
_cell.length_a   1.000
_cell.length_b   1.000
_cell.length_c   1.000
_cell.angle_alpha   90.00
_cell.angle_beta   90.00
_cell.angle_gamma   90.00
#
_symmetry.space_group_name_H-M   'P 1'
#
loop_
_entity.id
_entity.type
_entity.pdbx_description
1 polymer ?
#
loop_
_entity_poly.entity_id
_entity_poly.type
_entity_poly.pdbx_seq_one_letter_code
_entity_poly.pdbx_strand_id
1 'polypeptide(L)'
;MDKMIQKLVQKTLSRYNEALDTFSSFDYDSIPVELRTECYIAQRPTDNAMLELLGMMAYNTFEENTALVAKYLEELEGYIIAVEKLQVAFELGKMSEEEIKAEAKNVEKEWRECREVSNRIEEVKNATLRLYLRRMYNRRVALVAYPLNALIEEQKFRAAEERIRRVQYGLKFAKMLIYQVL
;
A
#
# COMPACT_ATOMS: atom_id res chain seq x y z
N MET A 1 -7.03 -0.06 -26.36
CA MET A 1 -7.09 0.07 -24.88
C MET A 1 -5.87 -0.58 -24.25
N ASP A 2 -5.14 0.14 -23.44
CA ASP A 2 -3.99 -0.42 -22.72
C ASP A 2 -4.50 -1.41 -21.65
N LYS A 3 -4.40 -2.71 -21.98
CA LYS A 3 -4.85 -3.79 -21.08
C LYS A 3 -4.20 -3.73 -19.70
N MET A 4 -3.01 -3.14 -19.61
CA MET A 4 -2.30 -2.98 -18.36
C MET A 4 -2.96 -1.93 -17.46
N ILE A 5 -3.34 -0.77 -18.01
CA ILE A 5 -4.04 0.27 -17.25
C ILE A 5 -5.40 -0.25 -16.76
N GLN A 6 -6.15 -0.89 -17.64
CA GLN A 6 -7.45 -1.48 -17.26
C GLN A 6 -7.31 -2.50 -16.12
N LYS A 7 -6.33 -3.41 -16.23
CA LYS A 7 -6.06 -4.41 -15.20
C LYS A 7 -5.67 -3.76 -13.86
N LEU A 8 -4.83 -2.71 -13.92
CA LEU A 8 -4.41 -1.98 -12.72
C LEU A 8 -5.60 -1.31 -12.04
N VAL A 9 -6.44 -0.60 -12.80
CA VAL A 9 -7.66 0.05 -12.29
C VAL A 9 -8.59 -0.96 -11.65
N GLN A 10 -8.91 -2.06 -12.33
CA GLN A 10 -9.80 -3.10 -11.81
C GLN A 10 -9.28 -3.70 -10.51
N LYS A 11 -7.98 -4.01 -10.44
CA LYS A 11 -7.39 -4.55 -9.22
C LYS A 11 -7.36 -3.55 -8.08
N THR A 12 -7.09 -2.28 -8.35
CA THR A 12 -7.10 -1.25 -7.32
C THR A 12 -8.51 -1.00 -6.79
N LEU A 13 -9.54 -0.99 -7.66
CA LEU A 13 -10.94 -0.92 -7.25
C LEU A 13 -11.37 -2.11 -6.39
N SER A 14 -10.96 -3.33 -6.74
CA SER A 14 -11.22 -4.53 -5.92
C SER A 14 -10.63 -4.39 -4.53
N ARG A 15 -9.36 -4.00 -4.44
CA ARG A 15 -8.66 -3.79 -3.17
C ARG A 15 -9.25 -2.65 -2.34
N TYR A 16 -9.73 -1.60 -2.99
CA TYR A 16 -10.41 -0.51 -2.33
C TYR A 16 -11.71 -1.00 -1.66
N ASN A 17 -12.51 -1.80 -2.35
CA ASN A 17 -13.72 -2.40 -1.78
C ASN A 17 -13.38 -3.35 -0.62
N GLU A 18 -12.36 -4.19 -0.75
CA GLU A 18 -11.85 -5.03 0.33
C GLU A 18 -11.40 -4.20 1.55
N ALA A 19 -10.78 -3.05 1.32
CA ALA A 19 -10.38 -2.13 2.39
C ALA A 19 -11.58 -1.50 3.10
N LEU A 20 -12.64 -1.12 2.36
CA LEU A 20 -13.91 -0.64 2.94
C LEU A 20 -14.54 -1.70 3.85
N ASP A 21 -14.64 -2.93 3.36
CA ASP A 21 -15.20 -4.06 4.12
C ASP A 21 -14.35 -4.33 5.36
N THR A 22 -13.05 -4.33 5.22
CA THR A 22 -12.10 -4.54 6.32
C THR A 22 -12.24 -3.46 7.39
N PHE A 23 -12.26 -2.19 7.00
CA PHE A 23 -12.41 -1.08 7.95
C PHE A 23 -13.73 -1.17 8.71
N SER A 24 -14.82 -1.52 8.01
CA SER A 24 -16.14 -1.70 8.58
C SER A 24 -16.24 -2.88 9.54
N SER A 25 -15.33 -3.86 9.45
CA SER A 25 -15.31 -5.04 10.31
C SER A 25 -14.67 -4.79 11.69
N PHE A 26 -13.92 -3.69 11.85
CA PHE A 26 -13.30 -3.35 13.12
C PHE A 26 -14.32 -2.75 14.09
N ASP A 27 -14.22 -3.13 15.36
CA ASP A 27 -14.91 -2.40 16.42
C ASP A 27 -14.33 -0.99 16.55
N TYR A 28 -15.19 0.00 16.34
CA TYR A 28 -14.82 1.41 16.31
C TYR A 28 -14.05 1.87 17.54
N ASP A 29 -14.48 1.42 18.73
CA ASP A 29 -13.88 1.83 20.00
C ASP A 29 -12.53 1.15 20.26
N SER A 30 -12.26 0.04 19.56
CA SER A 30 -10.97 -0.66 19.65
C SER A 30 -9.88 -0.05 18.76
N ILE A 31 -10.23 0.85 17.83
CA ILE A 31 -9.29 1.47 16.90
C ILE A 31 -8.60 2.67 17.57
N PRO A 32 -7.25 2.73 17.63
CA PRO A 32 -6.53 3.93 18.06
C PRO A 32 -6.97 5.17 17.28
N VAL A 33 -7.21 6.28 17.99
CA VAL A 33 -7.77 7.52 17.41
C VAL A 33 -6.93 8.02 16.23
N GLU A 34 -5.61 7.94 16.32
CA GLU A 34 -4.69 8.37 15.28
C GLU A 34 -4.87 7.57 13.97
N LEU A 35 -4.95 6.24 14.08
CA LEU A 35 -5.13 5.36 12.93
C LEU A 35 -6.52 5.51 12.31
N ARG A 36 -7.53 5.68 13.14
CA ARG A 36 -8.90 5.96 12.71
C ARG A 36 -8.99 7.28 11.95
N THR A 37 -8.38 8.34 12.48
CA THR A 37 -8.31 9.65 11.85
C THR A 37 -7.60 9.58 10.50
N GLU A 38 -6.48 8.84 10.43
CA GLU A 38 -5.75 8.61 9.18
C GLU A 38 -6.63 7.95 8.12
N CYS A 39 -7.41 6.93 8.48
CA CYS A 39 -8.36 6.28 7.57
C CYS A 39 -9.43 7.25 7.06
N TYR A 40 -10.04 8.05 7.92
CA TYR A 40 -11.06 9.01 7.49
C TYR A 40 -10.52 10.14 6.61
N ILE A 41 -9.32 10.63 6.89
CA ILE A 41 -8.68 11.64 6.04
C ILE A 41 -8.38 11.05 4.66
N ALA A 42 -7.86 9.84 4.62
CA ALA A 42 -7.54 9.15 3.37
C ALA A 42 -8.79 8.78 2.55
N GLN A 43 -9.94 8.57 3.21
CA GLN A 43 -11.19 8.22 2.54
C GLN A 43 -11.82 9.40 1.78
N ARG A 44 -11.59 10.64 2.21
CA ARG A 44 -12.27 11.83 1.66
C ARG A 44 -12.22 11.97 0.13
N PRO A 45 -11.09 11.76 -0.55
CA PRO A 45 -11.02 11.90 -2.01
C PRO A 45 -11.49 10.65 -2.76
N THR A 46 -11.72 9.52 -2.09
CA THR A 46 -11.87 8.21 -2.76
C THR A 46 -13.18 8.05 -3.50
N ASP A 47 -14.28 8.63 -3.02
CA ASP A 47 -15.58 8.52 -3.68
C ASP A 47 -15.53 9.15 -5.08
N ASN A 48 -14.95 10.35 -5.18
CA ASN A 48 -14.77 11.01 -6.46
C ASN A 48 -13.81 10.23 -7.36
N ALA A 49 -12.68 9.77 -6.82
CA ALA A 49 -11.71 8.99 -7.56
C ALA A 49 -12.31 7.71 -8.14
N MET A 50 -13.11 6.99 -7.35
CA MET A 50 -13.80 5.77 -7.80
C MET A 50 -14.78 6.07 -8.94
N LEU A 51 -15.62 7.08 -8.80
CA LEU A 51 -16.62 7.46 -9.81
C LEU A 51 -15.94 7.86 -11.13
N GLU A 52 -14.89 8.64 -11.08
CA GLU A 52 -14.13 9.06 -12.26
C GLU A 52 -13.47 7.87 -12.96
N LEU A 53 -12.86 6.95 -12.22
CA LEU A 53 -12.26 5.74 -12.80
C LEU A 53 -13.32 4.82 -13.44
N LEU A 54 -14.48 4.67 -12.82
CA LEU A 54 -15.61 3.91 -13.38
C LEU A 54 -16.15 4.57 -14.66
N GLY A 55 -16.24 5.89 -14.67
CA GLY A 55 -16.62 6.66 -15.86
C GLY A 55 -15.61 6.47 -17.01
N MET A 56 -14.33 6.61 -16.73
CA MET A 56 -13.27 6.39 -17.72
C MET A 56 -13.27 4.94 -18.23
N MET A 57 -13.59 3.97 -17.39
CA MET A 57 -13.73 2.56 -17.78
C MET A 57 -14.91 2.38 -18.74
N ALA A 58 -16.07 2.95 -18.41
CA ALA A 58 -17.29 2.83 -19.21
C ALA A 58 -17.13 3.45 -20.60
N TYR A 59 -16.43 4.59 -20.69
CA TYR A 59 -16.21 5.29 -21.96
C TYR A 59 -14.87 4.93 -22.65
N ASN A 60 -14.08 4.03 -22.04
CA ASN A 60 -12.80 3.58 -22.58
C ASN A 60 -11.78 4.72 -22.84
N THR A 61 -11.66 5.65 -21.91
CA THR A 61 -10.86 6.88 -22.06
C THR A 61 -9.57 6.88 -21.23
N PHE A 62 -9.10 5.73 -20.75
CA PHE A 62 -7.91 5.64 -19.91
C PHE A 62 -6.62 6.13 -20.60
N GLU A 63 -6.44 5.80 -21.89
CA GLU A 63 -5.24 6.17 -22.63
C GLU A 63 -5.10 7.69 -22.79
N GLU A 64 -6.22 8.36 -22.99
CA GLU A 64 -6.29 9.81 -23.16
C GLU A 64 -6.11 10.55 -21.83
N ASN A 65 -6.41 9.89 -20.70
CA ASN A 65 -6.44 10.47 -19.36
C ASN A 65 -5.46 9.83 -18.38
N THR A 66 -4.33 9.30 -18.86
CA THR A 66 -3.39 8.53 -18.03
C THR A 66 -2.93 9.26 -16.76
N ALA A 67 -2.75 10.58 -16.81
CA ALA A 67 -2.36 11.40 -15.67
C ALA A 67 -3.47 11.47 -14.59
N LEU A 68 -4.74 11.59 -15.03
CA LEU A 68 -5.90 11.57 -14.14
C LEU A 68 -6.09 10.16 -13.54
N VAL A 69 -5.93 9.12 -14.35
CA VAL A 69 -5.95 7.73 -13.87
C VAL A 69 -4.93 7.53 -12.75
N ALA A 70 -3.68 7.95 -12.98
CA ALA A 70 -2.62 7.85 -11.97
C ALA A 70 -2.99 8.61 -10.67
N LYS A 71 -3.53 9.82 -10.78
CA LYS A 71 -3.98 10.61 -9.63
C LYS A 71 -5.08 9.89 -8.84
N TYR A 72 -6.11 9.41 -9.51
CA TYR A 72 -7.21 8.74 -8.84
C TYR A 72 -6.80 7.40 -8.23
N LEU A 73 -5.91 6.66 -8.86
CA LEU A 73 -5.31 5.47 -8.27
C LEU A 73 -4.50 5.81 -7.01
N GLU A 74 -3.76 6.91 -6.99
CA GLU A 74 -3.04 7.37 -5.78
C GLU A 74 -4.00 7.68 -4.62
N GLU A 75 -5.15 8.28 -4.91
CA GLU A 75 -6.18 8.59 -3.91
C GLU A 75 -6.79 7.31 -3.31
N LEU A 76 -7.15 6.32 -4.14
CA LEU A 76 -7.64 5.02 -3.66
C LEU A 76 -6.55 4.27 -2.86
N GLU A 77 -5.32 4.25 -3.35
CA GLU A 77 -4.20 3.62 -2.67
C GLU A 77 -3.92 4.26 -1.31
N GLY A 78 -4.10 5.55 -1.16
CA GLY A 78 -3.97 6.24 0.13
C GLY A 78 -4.88 5.66 1.21
N TYR A 79 -6.13 5.38 0.85
CA TYR A 79 -7.08 4.75 1.76
C TYR A 79 -6.74 3.27 2.04
N ILE A 80 -6.46 2.50 0.98
CA ILE A 80 -6.03 1.11 1.12
C ILE A 80 -4.84 1.02 2.08
N ILE A 81 -3.88 1.91 1.93
CA ILE A 81 -2.71 2.05 2.80
C ILE A 81 -3.11 2.28 4.27
N ALA A 82 -3.99 3.22 4.53
CA ALA A 82 -4.40 3.54 5.89
C ALA A 82 -5.08 2.33 6.58
N VAL A 83 -5.94 1.61 5.85
CA VAL A 83 -6.62 0.42 6.37
C VAL A 83 -5.67 -0.74 6.62
N GLU A 84 -4.72 -1.00 5.71
CA GLU A 84 -3.73 -2.06 5.92
C GLU A 84 -2.79 -1.76 7.10
N LYS A 85 -2.45 -0.50 7.31
CA LYS A 85 -1.70 -0.03 8.48
C LYS A 85 -2.44 -0.35 9.78
N LEU A 86 -3.76 -0.13 9.77
CA LEU A 86 -4.63 -0.50 10.88
C LEU A 86 -4.63 -2.02 11.11
N GLN A 87 -4.76 -2.84 10.06
CA GLN A 87 -4.71 -4.30 10.18
C GLN A 87 -3.40 -4.77 10.78
N VAL A 88 -2.27 -4.29 10.29
CA VAL A 88 -0.94 -4.64 10.81
C VAL A 88 -0.80 -4.25 12.27
N ALA A 89 -1.32 -3.08 12.68
CA ALA A 89 -1.34 -2.65 14.06
C ALA A 89 -2.09 -3.63 14.97
N PHE A 90 -3.24 -4.13 14.50
CA PHE A 90 -4.03 -5.13 15.24
C PHE A 90 -3.33 -6.49 15.34
N GLU A 91 -2.70 -6.94 14.26
CA GLU A 91 -1.97 -8.21 14.23
C GLU A 91 -0.77 -8.16 15.19
N LEU A 92 0.04 -7.10 15.14
CA LEU A 92 1.20 -6.92 16.01
C LEU A 92 0.82 -6.77 17.50
N GLY A 93 -0.31 -6.15 17.80
CA GLY A 93 -0.81 -6.03 19.18
C GLY A 93 -1.18 -7.36 19.83
N LYS A 94 -1.31 -8.43 19.04
CA LYS A 94 -1.60 -9.80 19.52
C LYS A 94 -0.36 -10.69 19.60
N MET A 95 0.79 -10.24 19.06
CA MET A 95 2.02 -11.00 19.01
C MET A 95 2.84 -10.88 20.29
N SER A 96 3.49 -11.97 20.66
CA SER A 96 4.52 -11.98 21.69
C SER A 96 5.81 -11.31 21.20
N GLU A 97 6.72 -10.98 22.12
CA GLU A 97 8.02 -10.37 21.78
C GLU A 97 8.87 -11.30 20.88
N GLU A 98 8.79 -12.62 21.10
CA GLU A 98 9.48 -13.63 20.29
C GLU A 98 8.92 -13.71 18.86
N GLU A 99 7.60 -13.68 18.72
CA GLU A 99 6.94 -13.66 17.41
C GLU A 99 7.29 -12.39 16.62
N ILE A 100 7.32 -11.22 17.28
CA ILE A 100 7.75 -9.96 16.67
C ILE A 100 9.20 -10.04 16.18
N LYS A 101 10.10 -10.66 16.96
CA LYS A 101 11.51 -10.89 16.56
C LYS A 101 11.63 -11.82 15.36
N ALA A 102 10.85 -12.89 15.32
CA ALA A 102 10.81 -13.81 14.19
C ALA A 102 10.30 -13.12 12.93
N GLU A 103 9.25 -12.33 13.05
CA GLU A 103 8.66 -11.59 11.93
C GLU A 103 9.61 -10.53 11.38
N ALA A 104 10.40 -9.85 12.23
CA ALA A 104 11.41 -8.89 11.78
C ALA A 104 12.45 -9.53 10.84
N LYS A 105 12.85 -10.79 11.09
CA LYS A 105 13.75 -11.54 10.21
C LYS A 105 13.10 -11.89 8.87
N ASN A 106 11.81 -12.28 8.90
CA ASN A 106 11.04 -12.57 7.68
C ASN A 106 10.91 -11.31 6.82
N VAL A 107 10.62 -10.18 7.45
CA VAL A 107 10.51 -8.87 6.79
C VAL A 107 11.81 -8.48 6.10
N GLU A 108 12.96 -8.71 6.71
CA GLU A 108 14.26 -8.43 6.09
C GLU A 108 14.47 -9.26 4.81
N LYS A 109 14.11 -10.55 4.85
CA LYS A 109 14.20 -11.44 3.67
C LYS A 109 13.28 -10.95 2.56
N GLU A 110 12.02 -10.67 2.88
CA GLU A 110 11.03 -10.19 1.92
C GLU A 110 11.42 -8.84 1.30
N TRP A 111 12.04 -7.96 2.08
CA TRP A 111 12.53 -6.68 1.57
C TRP A 111 13.58 -6.84 0.48
N ARG A 112 14.51 -7.79 0.66
CA ARG A 112 15.51 -8.11 -0.36
C ARG A 112 14.87 -8.60 -1.66
N GLU A 113 13.89 -9.49 -1.57
CA GLU A 113 13.10 -9.99 -2.71
C GLU A 113 12.35 -8.86 -3.43
N CYS A 114 11.70 -7.96 -2.68
CA CYS A 114 10.99 -6.81 -3.26
C CYS A 114 11.92 -5.86 -4.01
N ARG A 115 13.16 -5.65 -3.53
CA ARG A 115 14.15 -4.80 -4.17
C ARG A 115 14.53 -5.31 -5.57
N GLU A 116 14.67 -6.61 -5.73
CA GLU A 116 14.95 -7.22 -7.04
C GLU A 116 13.81 -7.02 -8.02
N VAL A 117 12.59 -7.08 -7.55
CA VAL A 117 11.38 -6.92 -8.37
C VAL A 117 11.14 -5.46 -8.80
N SER A 118 11.70 -4.48 -8.10
CA SER A 118 11.54 -3.05 -8.47
C SER A 118 12.06 -2.74 -9.87
N ASN A 119 13.04 -3.49 -10.35
CA ASN A 119 13.61 -3.32 -11.70
C ASN A 119 12.54 -3.52 -12.80
N ARG A 120 11.52 -4.33 -12.55
CA ARG A 120 10.42 -4.58 -13.50
C ARG A 120 9.54 -3.36 -13.73
N ILE A 121 9.52 -2.38 -12.83
CA ILE A 121 8.81 -1.10 -13.02
C ILE A 121 9.43 -0.35 -14.22
N GLU A 122 10.72 -0.46 -14.42
CA GLU A 122 11.43 0.22 -15.52
C GLU A 122 11.04 -0.33 -16.91
N GLU A 123 10.53 -1.56 -16.97
CA GLU A 123 10.08 -2.20 -18.20
C GLU A 123 8.70 -1.67 -18.68
N VAL A 124 8.00 -0.93 -17.82
CA VAL A 124 6.68 -0.36 -18.15
C VAL A 124 6.83 0.72 -19.22
N LYS A 125 6.25 0.48 -20.41
CA LYS A 125 6.38 1.36 -21.58
C LYS A 125 5.72 2.73 -21.38
N ASN A 126 4.54 2.78 -20.76
CA ASN A 126 3.83 4.02 -20.50
C ASN A 126 4.57 4.85 -19.45
N ALA A 127 5.11 6.00 -19.85
CA ALA A 127 5.95 6.83 -18.98
C ALA A 127 5.21 7.37 -17.75
N THR A 128 3.95 7.77 -17.91
CA THR A 128 3.13 8.29 -16.79
C THR A 128 2.84 7.20 -15.78
N LEU A 129 2.48 6.02 -16.25
CA LEU A 129 2.22 4.86 -15.39
C LEU A 129 3.50 4.39 -14.71
N ARG A 130 4.63 4.34 -15.42
CA ARG A 130 5.93 4.04 -14.83
C ARG A 130 6.31 5.02 -13.72
N LEU A 131 6.06 6.32 -13.92
CA LEU A 131 6.31 7.35 -12.92
C LEU A 131 5.41 7.16 -11.67
N TYR A 132 4.13 6.87 -11.88
CA TYR A 132 3.18 6.55 -10.80
C TYR A 132 3.67 5.34 -9.98
N LEU A 133 4.01 4.24 -10.65
CA LEU A 133 4.49 3.02 -10.01
C LEU A 133 5.78 3.25 -9.23
N ARG A 134 6.70 4.03 -9.79
CA ARG A 134 7.95 4.42 -9.11
C ARG A 134 7.68 5.26 -7.85
N ARG A 135 6.75 6.22 -7.90
CA ARG A 135 6.34 6.99 -6.72
C ARG A 135 5.74 6.09 -5.64
N MET A 136 4.83 5.21 -6.02
CA MET A 136 4.20 4.28 -5.08
C MET A 136 5.23 3.32 -4.47
N TYR A 137 6.15 2.80 -5.27
CA TYR A 137 7.24 1.98 -4.80
C TYR A 137 8.16 2.74 -3.83
N ASN A 138 8.62 3.92 -4.19
CA ASN A 138 9.51 4.73 -3.36
C ASN A 138 8.85 5.13 -2.03
N ARG A 139 7.57 5.50 -2.06
CA ARG A 139 6.79 5.80 -0.86
C ARG A 139 6.75 4.63 0.12
N ARG A 140 6.68 3.41 -0.40
CA ARG A 140 6.67 2.18 0.39
C ARG A 140 8.05 1.77 0.86
N VAL A 141 9.06 1.89 0.01
CA VAL A 141 10.46 1.64 0.38
C VAL A 141 10.93 2.60 1.48
N ALA A 142 10.52 3.86 1.43
CA ALA A 142 10.82 4.81 2.51
C ALA A 142 10.19 4.41 3.86
N LEU A 143 9.02 3.76 3.83
CA LEU A 143 8.39 3.20 5.04
C LEU A 143 9.11 1.96 5.56
N VAL A 144 9.90 1.28 4.71
CA VAL A 144 10.58 0.01 5.01
C VAL A 144 12.05 0.21 5.35
N ALA A 145 12.80 0.92 4.50
CA ALA A 145 14.26 0.97 4.58
C ALA A 145 14.77 1.64 5.87
N TYR A 146 14.18 2.75 6.25
CA TYR A 146 14.58 3.51 7.44
C TYR A 146 14.31 2.76 8.74
N PRO A 147 13.08 2.27 8.97
CA PRO A 147 12.78 1.51 10.18
C PRO A 147 13.55 0.19 10.27
N LEU A 148 13.79 -0.49 9.14
CA LEU A 148 14.51 -1.75 9.13
C LEU A 148 15.96 -1.59 9.58
N ASN A 149 16.68 -0.59 9.03
CA ASN A 149 18.06 -0.31 9.43
C ASN A 149 18.16 0.05 10.92
N ALA A 150 17.24 0.90 11.41
CA ALA A 150 17.21 1.25 12.83
C ALA A 150 16.90 0.05 13.73
N LEU A 151 16.06 -0.89 13.26
CA LEU A 151 15.73 -2.12 13.98
C LEU A 151 16.93 -3.06 14.08
N ILE A 152 17.71 -3.19 13.01
CA ILE A 152 18.92 -4.02 12.96
C ILE A 152 20.02 -3.43 13.85
N GLU A 153 20.19 -2.09 13.85
CA GLU A 153 21.21 -1.40 14.62
C GLU A 153 20.91 -1.31 16.13
N GLU A 154 19.66 -1.07 16.50
CA GLU A 154 19.30 -0.76 17.91
C GLU A 154 19.03 -1.99 18.75
N GLN A 155 18.74 -3.15 18.21
CA GLN A 155 18.34 -4.39 18.93
C GLN A 155 17.27 -4.21 20.03
N LYS A 156 16.54 -3.11 20.02
CA LYS A 156 15.55 -2.72 21.03
C LYS A 156 14.12 -2.91 20.52
N PHE A 157 13.56 -4.08 20.75
CA PHE A 157 12.30 -4.49 20.15
C PHE A 157 11.05 -3.70 20.62
N ARG A 158 10.95 -3.28 21.85
CA ARG A 158 9.80 -2.50 22.32
C ARG A 158 9.72 -1.12 21.68
N ALA A 159 10.86 -0.47 21.45
CA ALA A 159 10.91 0.78 20.70
C ALA A 159 10.77 0.58 19.20
N ALA A 160 10.91 -0.66 18.74
CA ALA A 160 10.86 -1.05 17.33
C ALA A 160 9.47 -1.50 16.86
N GLU A 161 8.49 -1.71 17.75
CA GLU A 161 7.15 -2.19 17.37
C GLU A 161 6.51 -1.34 16.28
N GLU A 162 6.54 -0.02 16.40
CA GLU A 162 6.03 0.90 15.37
C GLU A 162 6.85 0.82 14.07
N ARG A 163 8.15 0.56 14.16
CA ARG A 163 9.04 0.41 13.01
C ARG A 163 8.81 -0.89 12.27
N ILE A 164 8.62 -2.01 12.99
CA ILE A 164 8.24 -3.30 12.42
C ILE A 164 6.91 -3.18 11.69
N ARG A 165 5.94 -2.53 12.31
CA ARG A 165 4.63 -2.23 11.75
C ARG A 165 4.73 -1.51 10.41
N ARG A 166 5.58 -0.48 10.32
CA ARG A 166 5.85 0.27 9.08
C ARG A 166 6.54 -0.57 8.02
N VAL A 167 7.47 -1.42 8.43
CA VAL A 167 8.22 -2.30 7.53
C VAL A 167 7.31 -3.34 6.90
N GLN A 168 6.53 -4.08 7.67
CA GLN A 168 5.56 -5.08 7.16
C GLN A 168 4.58 -4.45 6.19
N TYR A 169 4.08 -3.30 6.54
CA TYR A 169 3.19 -2.51 5.73
C TYR A 169 3.82 -2.08 4.39
N GLY A 170 5.03 -1.54 4.41
CA GLY A 170 5.73 -1.15 3.19
C GLY A 170 5.99 -2.32 2.25
N LEU A 171 6.39 -3.48 2.80
CA LEU A 171 6.66 -4.69 2.03
C LEU A 171 5.41 -5.27 1.37
N LYS A 172 4.33 -5.42 2.12
CA LYS A 172 3.05 -5.88 1.60
C LYS A 172 2.62 -5.03 0.41
N PHE A 173 2.83 -3.73 0.51
CA PHE A 173 2.50 -2.79 -0.54
C PHE A 173 3.41 -2.85 -1.75
N ALA A 174 4.72 -2.92 -1.57
CA ALA A 174 5.67 -3.06 -2.67
C ALA A 174 5.36 -4.31 -3.49
N LYS A 175 5.14 -5.45 -2.83
CA LYS A 175 4.73 -6.70 -3.49
C LYS A 175 3.42 -6.54 -4.26
N MET A 176 2.38 -6.00 -3.62
CA MET A 176 1.06 -5.85 -4.26
C MET A 176 1.11 -4.96 -5.49
N LEU A 177 1.85 -3.86 -5.45
CA LEU A 177 2.00 -2.97 -6.59
C LEU A 177 2.58 -3.67 -7.80
N ILE A 178 3.60 -4.47 -7.57
CA ILE A 178 4.31 -5.19 -8.61
C ILE A 178 3.43 -6.28 -9.22
N TYR A 179 2.74 -7.06 -8.41
CA TYR A 179 1.82 -8.11 -8.88
C TYR A 179 0.57 -7.56 -9.60
N GLN A 180 0.24 -6.29 -9.40
CA GLN A 180 -0.87 -5.66 -10.12
C GLN A 180 -0.51 -5.30 -11.57
N VAL A 181 0.73 -4.97 -11.82
CA VAL A 181 1.18 -4.45 -13.11
C VAL A 181 1.74 -5.54 -13.99
N LEU A 182 2.29 -6.55 -13.42
CA LEU A 182 2.99 -7.64 -14.07
C LEU A 182 2.22 -8.95 -14.00
#